data_a0e819b1bba65aa9666a2c4662799e2b
#
_entry.id   a0e819b1bba65aa9666a2c4662799e2b
#
_cell.length_a   1.000
_cell.length_b   1.000
_cell.length_c   1.000
_cell.angle_alpha   90.00
_cell.angle_beta   90.00
_cell.angle_gamma   90.00
#
_symmetry.space_group_name_H-M   'P 1'
#
loop_
_entity.id
_entity.type
_entity.pdbx_description
1 polymer ?
#
loop_
_entity_poly.entity_id
_entity_poly.type
_entity_poly.pdbx_seq_one_letter_code
_entity_poly.pdbx_strand_id
1 'polypeptide(L)'
;MAQHRTVTPGYAVVFPNREKAASKTMKAVVTLILLISVGLLLIVTIGGWSQLEGMKPVNFFWCLAYLVIAYYIFVRWARGMLPIAAGLAALLLMVALVAGLGLSGTSWFDRSHAGFAAAQSLLGGVGLSATTLGTVTLLIVPVQVLLVIFALQAFAQGWNVEQEVPIDEARRRGYNPPEPQSGEPATA
;
A
#
# COMPACT_ATOMS: atom_id res chain seq x y z
N MET A 1 15.88 -19.27 2.53
CA MET A 1 15.61 -20.70 2.35
C MET A 1 14.27 -20.99 3.01
N ALA A 2 13.22 -21.28 2.22
CA ALA A 2 11.94 -21.71 2.77
C ALA A 2 12.14 -23.14 3.29
N GLN A 3 12.05 -23.34 4.60
CA GLN A 3 11.95 -24.68 5.16
C GLN A 3 10.68 -25.31 4.60
N HIS A 4 10.84 -26.36 3.81
CA HIS A 4 9.75 -27.28 3.45
C HIS A 4 9.27 -27.93 4.75
N ARG A 5 8.28 -27.30 5.38
CA ARG A 5 7.61 -27.88 6.53
C ARG A 5 6.79 -29.05 6.01
N THR A 6 7.18 -30.27 6.33
CA THR A 6 6.37 -31.45 6.02
C THR A 6 5.08 -31.36 6.81
N VAL A 7 3.97 -31.20 6.10
CA VAL A 7 2.62 -31.22 6.70
C VAL A 7 2.35 -32.66 7.17
N THR A 8 1.81 -32.82 8.37
CA THR A 8 1.45 -34.13 8.92
C THR A 8 0.49 -34.84 7.97
N PRO A 9 0.74 -36.13 7.61
CA PRO A 9 -0.16 -36.91 6.77
C PRO A 9 -1.60 -36.86 7.32
N GLY A 10 -2.59 -36.54 6.47
CA GLY A 10 -3.99 -36.43 6.87
C GLY A 10 -4.38 -35.01 7.42
N TYR A 11 -3.45 -34.05 7.49
CA TYR A 11 -3.71 -32.69 7.90
C TYR A 11 -3.58 -31.71 6.72
N ALA A 12 -4.30 -30.58 6.79
CA ALA A 12 -4.20 -29.49 5.85
C ALA A 12 -3.80 -28.20 6.58
N VAL A 13 -2.99 -27.37 5.91
CA VAL A 13 -2.63 -26.03 6.44
C VAL A 13 -3.74 -25.05 6.11
N VAL A 14 -4.28 -24.40 7.12
CA VAL A 14 -5.30 -23.35 7.00
C VAL A 14 -4.81 -22.04 7.61
N PHE A 15 -5.36 -20.93 7.13
CA PHE A 15 -5.03 -19.57 7.61
C PHE A 15 -6.26 -18.94 8.27
N PRO A 16 -6.59 -19.29 9.52
CA PRO A 16 -7.86 -18.90 10.15
C PRO A 16 -7.98 -17.38 10.30
N ASN A 17 -6.87 -16.66 10.42
CA ASN A 17 -6.90 -15.20 10.57
C ASN A 17 -7.31 -14.49 9.28
N ARG A 18 -7.13 -15.08 8.10
CA ARG A 18 -7.57 -14.47 6.82
C ARG A 18 -9.08 -14.48 6.66
N GLU A 19 -9.78 -15.38 7.34
CA GLU A 19 -11.24 -15.52 7.24
C GLU A 19 -12.00 -14.55 8.14
N LYS A 20 -11.34 -14.03 9.17
CA LYS A 20 -11.96 -13.08 10.08
C LYS A 20 -12.43 -11.84 9.32
N ALA A 21 -13.65 -11.39 9.58
CA ALA A 21 -14.21 -10.18 8.98
C ALA A 21 -13.28 -8.97 9.20
N ALA A 22 -12.71 -8.82 10.39
CA ALA A 22 -11.76 -7.77 10.72
C ALA A 22 -10.54 -7.77 9.77
N SER A 23 -9.97 -8.94 9.44
CA SER A 23 -8.81 -9.03 8.54
C SER A 23 -9.18 -8.68 7.10
N LYS A 24 -10.36 -9.12 6.63
CA LYS A 24 -10.87 -8.76 5.30
C LYS A 24 -11.12 -7.26 5.19
N THR A 25 -11.72 -6.66 6.21
CA THR A 25 -11.95 -5.21 6.28
C THR A 25 -10.64 -4.44 6.31
N MET A 26 -9.70 -4.81 7.18
CA MET A 26 -8.40 -4.13 7.26
C MET A 26 -7.62 -4.21 5.96
N LYS A 27 -7.63 -5.36 5.29
CA LYS A 27 -7.05 -5.52 3.96
C LYS A 27 -7.66 -4.53 2.95
N ALA A 28 -8.98 -4.43 2.92
CA ALA A 28 -9.68 -3.52 2.01
C ALA A 28 -9.40 -2.04 2.35
N VAL A 29 -9.42 -1.67 3.62
CA VAL A 29 -9.14 -0.30 4.09
C VAL A 29 -7.71 0.12 3.72
N VAL A 30 -6.70 -0.69 4.03
CA VAL A 30 -5.30 -0.37 3.69
C VAL A 30 -5.14 -0.22 2.19
N THR A 31 -5.73 -1.13 1.40
CA THR A 31 -5.68 -1.05 -0.06
C THR A 31 -6.34 0.23 -0.58
N LEU A 32 -7.51 0.59 -0.05
CA LEU A 32 -8.22 1.81 -0.43
C LEU A 32 -7.38 3.07 -0.12
N ILE A 33 -6.76 3.15 1.05
CA ILE A 33 -5.91 4.28 1.44
C ILE A 33 -4.68 4.40 0.51
N LEU A 34 -4.07 3.26 0.13
CA LEU A 34 -2.98 3.25 -0.86
C LEU A 34 -3.45 3.81 -2.21
N LEU A 35 -4.62 3.40 -2.69
CA LEU A 35 -5.18 3.91 -3.96
C LEU A 35 -5.55 5.39 -3.90
N ILE A 36 -6.10 5.87 -2.78
CA ILE A 36 -6.34 7.30 -2.56
C ILE A 36 -5.02 8.08 -2.60
N SER A 37 -3.97 7.56 -1.98
CA SER A 37 -2.63 8.17 -2.01
C SER A 37 -2.09 8.28 -3.44
N VAL A 38 -2.25 7.23 -4.24
CA VAL A 38 -1.88 7.24 -5.67
C VAL A 38 -2.68 8.31 -6.42
N GLY A 39 -4.00 8.40 -6.19
CA GLY A 39 -4.86 9.40 -6.81
C GLY A 39 -4.41 10.83 -6.50
N LEU A 40 -4.12 11.14 -5.23
CA LEU A 40 -3.63 12.46 -4.82
C LEU A 40 -2.27 12.79 -5.44
N LEU A 41 -1.33 11.83 -5.45
CA LEU A 41 -0.03 11.99 -6.09
C LEU A 41 -0.16 12.26 -7.59
N LEU A 42 -1.06 11.56 -8.27
CA LEU A 42 -1.32 11.77 -9.69
C LEU A 42 -1.92 13.16 -9.97
N ILE A 43 -2.86 13.62 -9.13
CA ILE A 43 -3.44 14.98 -9.26
C ILE A 43 -2.32 16.01 -9.14
N VAL A 44 -1.45 15.91 -8.13
CA VAL A 44 -0.31 16.83 -7.97
C VAL A 44 0.65 16.73 -9.16
N THR A 45 0.94 15.52 -9.62
CA THR A 45 1.91 15.30 -10.71
C THR A 45 1.40 15.80 -12.05
N ILE A 46 0.15 15.52 -12.39
CA ILE A 46 -0.46 15.95 -13.66
C ILE A 46 -0.74 17.44 -13.63
N GLY A 47 -1.33 17.94 -12.54
CA GLY A 47 -1.74 19.34 -12.41
C GLY A 47 -0.58 20.32 -12.21
N GLY A 48 0.49 19.85 -11.56
CA GLY A 48 1.70 20.64 -11.26
C GLY A 48 2.89 20.29 -12.13
N TRP A 49 2.71 19.73 -13.30
CA TRP A 49 3.77 19.12 -14.11
C TRP A 49 5.02 19.99 -14.28
N SER A 50 4.85 21.25 -14.65
CA SER A 50 5.97 22.19 -14.85
C SER A 50 6.65 22.60 -13.54
N GLN A 51 5.91 22.55 -12.41
CA GLN A 51 6.40 22.96 -11.10
C GLN A 51 7.21 21.88 -10.38
N LEU A 52 7.05 20.62 -10.79
CA LEU A 52 7.68 19.48 -10.11
C LEU A 52 9.14 19.26 -10.52
N GLU A 53 9.58 19.80 -11.65
CA GLU A 53 10.96 19.65 -12.16
C GLU A 53 11.55 18.25 -11.95
N GLY A 54 12.59 18.09 -11.14
CA GLY A 54 13.26 16.82 -10.84
C GLY A 54 12.43 15.85 -9.96
N MET A 55 11.31 16.28 -9.37
CA MET A 55 10.49 15.44 -8.48
C MET A 55 9.53 14.49 -9.22
N LYS A 56 9.34 14.66 -10.53
CA LYS A 56 8.45 13.80 -11.33
C LYS A 56 8.79 12.31 -11.20
N PRO A 57 10.06 11.87 -11.38
CA PRO A 57 10.40 10.44 -11.22
C PRO A 57 10.11 9.91 -9.82
N VAL A 58 10.29 10.74 -8.78
CA VAL A 58 10.04 10.39 -7.40
C VAL A 58 8.55 10.14 -7.18
N ASN A 59 7.67 11.01 -7.68
CA ASN A 59 6.22 10.82 -7.59
C ASN A 59 5.76 9.56 -8.31
N PHE A 60 6.26 9.28 -9.51
CA PHE A 60 5.96 8.04 -10.23
C PHE A 60 6.47 6.79 -9.50
N PHE A 61 7.65 6.87 -8.89
CA PHE A 61 8.16 5.78 -8.06
C PHE A 61 7.21 5.49 -6.89
N TRP A 62 6.70 6.52 -6.17
CA TRP A 62 5.72 6.33 -5.10
C TRP A 62 4.40 5.74 -5.59
N CYS A 63 3.88 6.25 -6.72
CA CYS A 63 2.67 5.69 -7.32
C CYS A 63 2.85 4.20 -7.64
N LEU A 64 3.95 3.84 -8.30
CA LEU A 64 4.26 2.46 -8.66
C LEU A 64 4.42 1.59 -7.41
N ALA A 65 5.19 2.04 -6.42
CA ALA A 65 5.41 1.31 -5.18
C ALA A 65 4.08 1.04 -4.46
N TYR A 66 3.21 2.05 -4.34
CA TYR A 66 1.90 1.88 -3.69
C TYR A 66 0.96 0.96 -4.46
N LEU A 67 0.96 1.00 -5.79
CA LEU A 67 0.18 0.08 -6.61
C LEU A 67 0.66 -1.37 -6.45
N VAL A 68 1.97 -1.58 -6.46
CA VAL A 68 2.57 -2.91 -6.23
C VAL A 68 2.21 -3.42 -4.84
N ILE A 69 2.37 -2.59 -3.80
CA ILE A 69 2.03 -2.94 -2.42
C ILE A 69 0.54 -3.27 -2.30
N ALA A 70 -0.33 -2.43 -2.88
CA ALA A 70 -1.78 -2.64 -2.90
C ALA A 70 -2.15 -3.99 -3.53
N TYR A 71 -1.53 -4.32 -4.67
CA TYR A 71 -1.71 -5.62 -5.33
C TYR A 71 -1.31 -6.78 -4.41
N TYR A 72 -0.12 -6.74 -3.84
CA TYR A 72 0.36 -7.83 -2.97
C TYR A 72 -0.48 -7.97 -1.70
N ILE A 73 -0.92 -6.88 -1.10
CA ILE A 73 -1.81 -6.92 0.07
C ILE A 73 -3.17 -7.49 -0.34
N PHE A 74 -3.77 -6.97 -1.42
CA PHE A 74 -5.14 -7.31 -1.79
C PHE A 74 -5.27 -8.71 -2.39
N VAL A 75 -4.35 -9.12 -3.25
CA VAL A 75 -4.44 -10.40 -3.96
C VAL A 75 -3.72 -11.51 -3.19
N ARG A 76 -2.52 -11.22 -2.68
CA ARG A 76 -1.60 -12.25 -2.14
C ARG A 76 -1.63 -12.38 -0.62
N TRP A 77 -2.37 -11.52 0.09
CA TRP A 77 -2.34 -11.47 1.56
C TRP A 77 -0.92 -11.34 2.13
N ALA A 78 -0.06 -10.59 1.45
CA ALA A 78 1.35 -10.45 1.79
C ALA A 78 1.53 -9.53 3.01
N ARG A 79 1.49 -10.11 4.21
CA ARG A 79 1.67 -9.39 5.49
C ARG A 79 2.96 -8.57 5.53
N GLY A 80 4.05 -9.08 4.93
CA GLY A 80 5.34 -8.38 4.91
C GLY A 80 5.32 -7.04 4.16
N MET A 81 4.32 -6.79 3.30
CA MET A 81 4.16 -5.50 2.61
C MET A 81 3.60 -4.40 3.51
N LEU A 82 2.96 -4.74 4.62
CA LEU A 82 2.35 -3.76 5.53
C LEU A 82 3.38 -2.85 6.22
N PRO A 83 4.47 -3.35 6.84
CA PRO A 83 5.50 -2.48 7.41
C PRO A 83 6.24 -1.67 6.34
N ILE A 84 6.40 -2.20 5.12
CA ILE A 84 6.97 -1.45 4.00
C ILE A 84 6.06 -0.28 3.62
N ALA A 85 4.73 -0.52 3.53
CA ALA A 85 3.75 0.53 3.31
C ALA A 85 3.82 1.61 4.38
N ALA A 86 3.89 1.22 5.67
CA ALA A 86 3.98 2.17 6.79
C ALA A 86 5.27 2.99 6.73
N GLY A 87 6.41 2.39 6.40
CA GLY A 87 7.69 3.10 6.25
C GLY A 87 7.68 4.11 5.11
N LEU A 88 7.19 3.70 3.93
CA LEU A 88 7.03 4.61 2.78
C LEU A 88 6.01 5.72 3.08
N ALA A 89 4.93 5.41 3.81
CA ALA A 89 3.96 6.42 4.21
C ALA A 89 4.56 7.46 5.16
N ALA A 90 5.39 7.06 6.12
CA ALA A 90 6.09 7.98 7.00
C ALA A 90 7.03 8.91 6.23
N LEU A 91 7.77 8.38 5.24
CA LEU A 91 8.63 9.20 4.37
C LEU A 91 7.81 10.17 3.52
N LEU A 92 6.75 9.71 2.88
CA LEU A 92 5.88 10.58 2.05
C LEU A 92 5.19 11.65 2.89
N LEU A 93 4.79 11.34 4.12
CA LEU A 93 4.24 12.29 5.07
C LEU A 93 5.20 13.46 5.33
N MET A 94 6.48 13.17 5.58
CA MET A 94 7.51 14.19 5.79
C MET A 94 7.68 15.07 4.55
N VAL A 95 7.76 14.45 3.37
CA VAL A 95 7.86 15.20 2.10
C VAL A 95 6.63 16.07 1.87
N ALA A 96 5.42 15.54 2.10
CA ALA A 96 4.17 16.27 1.91
C ALA A 96 4.02 17.45 2.87
N LEU A 97 4.45 17.30 4.13
CA LEU A 97 4.47 18.40 5.10
C LEU A 97 5.39 19.54 4.63
N VAL A 98 6.62 19.21 4.25
CA VAL A 98 7.60 20.22 3.79
C VAL A 98 7.13 20.89 2.50
N ALA A 99 6.63 20.11 1.54
CA ALA A 99 6.18 20.63 0.25
C ALA A 99 4.88 21.44 0.36
N GLY A 100 3.95 21.02 1.21
CA GLY A 100 2.65 21.68 1.37
C GLY A 100 2.69 22.96 2.21
N LEU A 101 3.44 22.96 3.32
CA LEU A 101 3.58 24.12 4.21
C LEU A 101 4.65 25.10 3.73
N GLY A 102 5.71 24.57 3.07
CA GLY A 102 6.90 25.34 2.77
C GLY A 102 7.72 25.71 4.02
N LEU A 103 9.01 25.97 3.84
CA LEU A 103 9.89 26.39 4.95
C LEU A 103 9.73 27.88 5.29
N SER A 104 9.13 28.66 4.39
CA SER A 104 8.95 30.12 4.49
C SER A 104 7.50 30.55 4.65
N GLY A 105 6.57 29.61 4.93
CA GLY A 105 5.14 29.89 5.04
C GLY A 105 4.38 29.91 3.71
N THR A 106 5.07 29.72 2.58
CA THR A 106 4.49 29.52 1.25
C THR A 106 4.77 28.11 0.78
N SER A 107 3.81 27.48 0.07
CA SER A 107 4.01 26.12 -0.43
C SER A 107 5.20 26.05 -1.39
N TRP A 108 5.82 24.86 -1.50
CA TRP A 108 6.89 24.60 -2.46
C TRP A 108 6.53 25.01 -3.90
N PHE A 109 5.25 25.01 -4.21
CA PHE A 109 4.73 25.32 -5.54
C PHE A 109 4.62 26.82 -5.81
N ASP A 110 4.71 27.67 -4.79
CA ASP A 110 4.69 29.12 -4.95
C ASP A 110 6.08 29.63 -5.33
N ARG A 111 6.34 29.63 -6.62
CA ARG A 111 7.60 30.11 -7.22
C ARG A 111 7.47 31.47 -7.89
N SER A 112 6.39 32.18 -7.62
CA SER A 112 6.14 33.51 -8.18
C SER A 112 7.26 34.51 -7.83
N HIS A 113 7.87 34.38 -6.64
CA HIS A 113 8.99 35.22 -6.20
C HIS A 113 10.30 34.91 -6.92
N ALA A 114 10.44 33.75 -7.55
CA ALA A 114 11.64 33.33 -8.27
C ALA A 114 11.57 33.56 -9.78
N GLY A 115 10.48 34.18 -10.28
CA GLY A 115 10.30 34.49 -11.70
C GLY A 115 9.99 33.29 -12.58
N PHE A 116 9.57 32.17 -12.02
CA PHE A 116 9.19 30.98 -12.79
C PHE A 116 7.85 31.19 -13.51
N ALA A 117 7.72 30.56 -14.67
CA ALA A 117 6.49 30.59 -15.46
C ALA A 117 5.29 29.97 -14.71
N ALA A 118 4.09 30.36 -15.10
CA ALA A 118 2.87 29.80 -14.57
C ALA A 118 2.83 28.27 -14.70
N ALA A 119 2.15 27.60 -13.76
CA ALA A 119 1.99 26.16 -13.77
C ALA A 119 1.34 25.67 -15.07
N GLN A 120 1.92 24.64 -15.68
CA GLN A 120 1.38 23.95 -16.84
C GLN A 120 1.06 22.50 -16.47
N SER A 121 -0.05 21.99 -16.96
CA SER A 121 -0.42 20.60 -16.80
C SER A 121 0.29 19.68 -17.80
N LEU A 122 0.40 18.39 -17.49
CA LEU A 122 0.95 17.37 -18.38
C LEU A 122 0.20 17.29 -19.72
N LEU A 123 -1.13 17.48 -19.69
CA LEU A 123 -1.99 17.34 -20.88
C LEU A 123 -2.05 18.61 -21.73
N GLY A 124 -1.26 19.62 -21.41
CA GLY A 124 -1.30 20.95 -22.04
C GLY A 124 -2.31 21.89 -21.36
N GLY A 125 -2.08 23.20 -21.52
CA GLY A 125 -2.91 24.22 -20.91
C GLY A 125 -2.47 24.61 -19.49
N VAL A 126 -3.33 25.41 -18.84
CA VAL A 126 -3.06 25.98 -17.49
C VAL A 126 -3.07 24.85 -16.47
N GLY A 127 -1.99 24.73 -15.67
CA GLY A 127 -1.90 23.83 -14.54
C GLY A 127 -2.69 24.31 -13.33
N LEU A 128 -2.69 23.51 -12.27
CA LEU A 128 -3.29 23.88 -10.99
C LEU A 128 -2.49 25.03 -10.35
N SER A 129 -3.19 25.93 -9.66
CA SER A 129 -2.55 27.01 -8.94
C SER A 129 -1.62 26.47 -7.82
N ALA A 130 -0.60 27.25 -7.44
CA ALA A 130 0.31 26.91 -6.35
C ALA A 130 -0.44 26.63 -5.04
N THR A 131 -1.48 27.42 -4.74
CA THR A 131 -2.33 27.22 -3.56
C THR A 131 -3.06 25.88 -3.63
N THR A 132 -3.65 25.54 -4.78
CA THR A 132 -4.36 24.27 -4.97
C THR A 132 -3.39 23.09 -4.85
N LEU A 133 -2.22 23.16 -5.48
CA LEU A 133 -1.19 22.14 -5.38
C LEU A 133 -0.71 21.93 -3.94
N GLY A 134 -0.45 23.04 -3.22
CA GLY A 134 -0.09 23.01 -1.79
C GLY A 134 -1.18 22.35 -0.95
N THR A 135 -2.46 22.72 -1.16
CA THR A 135 -3.59 22.15 -0.43
C THR A 135 -3.74 20.64 -0.71
N VAL A 136 -3.69 20.21 -1.98
CA VAL A 136 -3.77 18.80 -2.33
C VAL A 136 -2.60 18.02 -1.74
N THR A 137 -1.39 18.61 -1.72
CA THR A 137 -0.22 17.99 -1.10
C THR A 137 -0.41 17.86 0.42
N LEU A 138 -0.99 18.85 1.09
CA LEU A 138 -1.32 18.78 2.51
C LEU A 138 -2.40 17.71 2.81
N LEU A 139 -3.34 17.44 1.89
CA LEU A 139 -4.30 16.36 2.05
C LEU A 139 -3.64 14.98 2.06
N ILE A 140 -2.45 14.84 1.47
CA ILE A 140 -1.67 13.58 1.56
C ILE A 140 -1.30 13.29 3.02
N VAL A 141 -1.04 14.31 3.84
CA VAL A 141 -0.57 14.13 5.23
C VAL A 141 -1.53 13.29 6.08
N PRO A 142 -2.81 13.65 6.26
CA PRO A 142 -3.73 12.83 7.05
C PRO A 142 -3.93 11.44 6.42
N VAL A 143 -3.89 11.32 5.10
CA VAL A 143 -4.00 10.02 4.42
C VAL A 143 -2.83 9.11 4.76
N GLN A 144 -1.58 9.65 4.81
CA GLN A 144 -0.42 8.88 5.22
C GLN A 144 -0.44 8.50 6.70
N VAL A 145 -0.91 9.38 7.58
CA VAL A 145 -1.12 9.05 9.00
C VAL A 145 -2.07 7.86 9.14
N LEU A 146 -3.20 7.89 8.45
CA LEU A 146 -4.15 6.78 8.44
C LEU A 146 -3.52 5.50 7.87
N LEU A 147 -2.72 5.61 6.80
CA LEU A 147 -2.02 4.47 6.21
C LEU A 147 -1.07 3.80 7.21
N VAL A 148 -0.28 4.59 7.93
CA VAL A 148 0.62 4.06 8.98
C VAL A 148 -0.18 3.32 10.05
N ILE A 149 -1.23 3.95 10.59
CA ILE A 149 -2.05 3.37 11.67
C ILE A 149 -2.68 2.05 11.21
N PHE A 150 -3.39 2.06 10.07
CA PHE A 150 -4.10 0.87 9.60
C PHE A 150 -3.16 -0.23 9.09
N ALA A 151 -2.01 0.12 8.49
CA ALA A 151 -1.01 -0.87 8.09
C ALA A 151 -0.42 -1.59 9.31
N LEU A 152 -0.10 -0.88 10.39
CA LEU A 152 0.41 -1.49 11.61
C LEU A 152 -0.66 -2.34 12.32
N GLN A 153 -1.92 -1.88 12.37
CA GLN A 153 -3.04 -2.67 12.91
C GLN A 153 -3.28 -3.95 12.08
N ALA A 154 -3.25 -3.85 10.75
CA ALA A 154 -3.38 -5.00 9.86
C ALA A 154 -2.21 -5.99 10.05
N PHE A 155 -1.00 -5.48 10.24
CA PHE A 155 0.18 -6.30 10.51
C PHE A 155 0.03 -7.07 11.83
N ALA A 156 -0.54 -6.47 12.87
CA ALA A 156 -0.78 -7.11 14.16
C ALA A 156 -1.78 -8.27 14.09
N GLN A 157 -2.67 -8.31 13.07
CA GLN A 157 -3.67 -9.38 12.92
C GLN A 157 -3.09 -10.74 12.52
N GLY A 158 -1.81 -10.83 12.15
CA GLY A 158 -1.14 -12.11 11.93
C GLY A 158 -1.74 -12.96 10.81
N TRP A 159 -1.95 -12.39 9.61
CA TRP A 159 -2.57 -13.08 8.47
C TRP A 159 -1.87 -14.37 8.01
N ASN A 160 -0.60 -14.54 8.37
CA ASN A 160 0.21 -15.69 7.97
C ASN A 160 0.32 -16.76 9.07
N VAL A 161 -0.53 -16.69 10.12
CA VAL A 161 -0.58 -17.75 11.13
C VAL A 161 -1.20 -18.98 10.49
N GLU A 162 -0.40 -20.05 10.48
CA GLU A 162 -0.76 -21.37 9.94
C GLU A 162 -1.26 -22.26 11.07
N GLN A 163 -2.33 -23.00 10.79
CA GLN A 163 -2.82 -24.07 11.65
C GLN A 163 -2.93 -25.35 10.82
N GLU A 164 -2.42 -26.46 11.36
CA GLU A 164 -2.68 -27.78 10.83
C GLU A 164 -3.99 -28.30 11.41
N VAL A 165 -4.95 -28.60 10.55
CA VAL A 165 -6.23 -29.21 10.92
C VAL A 165 -6.47 -30.47 10.11
N PRO A 166 -7.21 -31.47 10.65
CA PRO A 166 -7.59 -32.64 9.86
C PRO A 166 -8.29 -32.25 8.56
N ILE A 167 -8.01 -32.96 7.47
CA ILE A 167 -8.56 -32.66 6.13
C ILE A 167 -10.08 -32.58 6.15
N ASP A 168 -10.76 -33.44 6.91
CA ASP A 168 -12.22 -33.43 7.02
C ASP A 168 -12.75 -32.16 7.69
N GLU A 169 -12.03 -31.64 8.68
CA GLU A 169 -12.37 -30.39 9.32
C GLU A 169 -12.06 -29.20 8.41
N ALA A 170 -10.96 -29.23 7.67
CA ALA A 170 -10.64 -28.22 6.67
C ALA A 170 -11.74 -28.12 5.61
N ARG A 171 -12.23 -29.26 5.09
CA ARG A 171 -13.34 -29.32 4.13
C ARG A 171 -14.64 -28.76 4.71
N ARG A 172 -14.99 -29.07 5.97
CA ARG A 172 -16.17 -28.52 6.65
C ARG A 172 -16.09 -26.99 6.80
N ARG A 173 -14.88 -26.44 6.93
CA ARG A 173 -14.63 -24.98 6.99
C ARG A 173 -14.58 -24.32 5.61
N GLY A 174 -14.82 -25.06 4.51
CA GLY A 174 -14.81 -24.56 3.14
C GLY A 174 -13.43 -24.44 2.50
N TYR A 175 -12.39 -25.00 3.12
CA TYR A 175 -11.09 -25.14 2.49
C TYR A 175 -11.10 -26.32 1.51
N ASN A 176 -10.44 -26.15 0.37
CA ASN A 176 -10.21 -27.22 -0.60
C ASN A 176 -8.74 -27.65 -0.50
N PRO A 177 -8.37 -28.49 0.49
CA PRO A 177 -7.00 -28.97 0.59
C PRO A 177 -6.68 -29.81 -0.64
N PRO A 178 -5.42 -29.77 -1.15
CA PRO A 178 -5.00 -30.71 -2.19
C PRO A 178 -5.26 -32.14 -1.70
N GLU A 179 -5.76 -33.00 -2.59
CA GLU A 179 -5.93 -34.40 -2.26
C GLU A 179 -4.60 -35.00 -1.80
N PRO A 180 -4.59 -35.81 -0.73
CA PRO A 180 -3.38 -36.53 -0.36
C PRO A 180 -2.94 -37.33 -1.59
N GLN A 181 -1.71 -37.11 -2.04
CA GLN A 181 -1.14 -37.91 -3.11
C GLN A 181 -1.14 -39.37 -2.62
N SER A 182 -2.15 -40.10 -3.07
CA SER A 182 -2.27 -41.52 -2.86
C SER A 182 -1.21 -42.18 -3.72
N GLY A 183 -0.06 -42.49 -3.15
CA GLY A 183 0.90 -43.32 -3.86
C GLY A 183 2.38 -43.00 -3.66
N GLU A 184 2.84 -42.95 -2.42
CA GLU A 184 4.21 -43.32 -2.17
C GLU A 184 4.22 -44.34 -1.04
N PRO A 185 4.48 -45.63 -1.38
CA PRO A 185 4.61 -46.66 -0.36
C PRO A 185 5.81 -46.26 0.52
N ALA A 186 5.60 -46.24 1.84
CA ALA A 186 6.67 -46.15 2.80
C ALA A 186 7.66 -47.31 2.48
N THR A 187 8.77 -46.96 1.83
CA THR A 187 9.89 -47.87 1.74
C THR A 187 10.47 -48.01 3.13
N ALA A 188 10.33 -49.26 3.63
CA ALA A 188 10.91 -49.72 4.88
C ALA A 188 12.44 -49.58 4.90
#